data_709b485e6863c716271341d6e14f0451
#
_entry.id   709b485e6863c716271341d6e14f0451
#
_cell.length_a   1.000
_cell.length_b   1.000
_cell.length_c   1.000
_cell.angle_alpha   90.00
_cell.angle_beta   90.00
_cell.angle_gamma   90.00
#
_symmetry.space_group_name_H-M   'P 1'
#
loop_
_entity.id
_entity.type
_entity.pdbx_description
1 polymer ?
#
loop_
_entity_poly.entity_id
_entity_poly.type
_entity_poly.pdbx_seq_one_letter_code
_entity_poly.pdbx_strand_id
1 'polypeptide(L)' 'MKTQDKLLDWAIEIQSLAQAGLTYGKDKFDLVRYERLRDISAEMIA' A
#
# COMPACT_ATOMS: atom_id res chain seq x y z
N MET A 1 -2.50 17.58 14.61
CA MET A 1 -1.58 16.85 13.72
C MET A 1 -1.62 17.47 12.33
N LYS A 2 -0.48 17.56 11.68
CA LYS A 2 -0.40 18.18 10.36
C LYS A 2 -0.92 17.23 9.29
N THR A 3 -1.46 17.80 8.20
CA THR A 3 -1.99 17.01 7.09
C THR A 3 -0.94 16.08 6.50
N GLN A 4 0.32 16.54 6.42
CA GLN A 4 1.41 15.73 5.88
C GLN A 4 1.67 14.48 6.72
N ASP A 5 1.53 14.59 8.04
CA ASP A 5 1.69 13.42 8.91
C ASP A 5 0.59 12.40 8.66
N LYS A 6 -0.62 12.85 8.43
CA LYS A 6 -1.74 11.98 8.07
C LYS A 6 -1.51 11.26 6.75
N LEU A 7 -1.02 11.98 5.76
CA LEU A 7 -0.74 11.38 4.46
C LEU A 7 0.32 10.28 4.56
N LEU A 8 1.35 10.54 5.35
CA LEU A 8 2.40 9.53 5.57
C LEU A 8 1.82 8.31 6.28
N ASP A 9 1.02 8.53 7.31
CA ASP A 9 0.39 7.43 8.05
C ASP A 9 -0.49 6.60 7.12
N TRP A 10 -1.29 7.25 6.28
CA TRP A 10 -2.14 6.55 5.32
C TRP A 10 -1.32 5.76 4.31
N ALA A 11 -0.23 6.33 3.81
CA ALA A 11 0.63 5.65 2.86
C ALA A 11 1.24 4.39 3.46
N ILE A 12 1.69 4.47 4.71
CA ILE A 12 2.25 3.33 5.43
C ILE A 12 1.19 2.26 5.63
N GLU A 13 -0.01 2.65 5.99
CA GLU A 13 -1.10 1.71 6.20
C GLU A 13 -1.48 1.01 4.89
N ILE A 14 -1.59 1.76 3.80
CA ILE A 14 -1.86 1.19 2.48
C ILE A 14 -0.78 0.19 2.09
N GLN A 15 0.48 0.54 2.34
CA GLN A 15 1.59 -0.35 2.05
C GLN A 15 1.49 -1.65 2.84
N SER A 16 1.14 -1.56 4.11
CA SER A 16 0.97 -2.73 4.97
C SER A 16 -0.15 -3.63 4.48
N LEU A 17 -1.29 -3.04 4.10
CA LEU A 17 -2.42 -3.78 3.58
C LEU A 17 -2.06 -4.47 2.26
N ALA A 18 -1.37 -3.75 1.37
CA ALA A 18 -0.95 -4.31 0.09
C ALA A 18 0.03 -5.46 0.30
N GLN A 19 0.97 -5.30 1.21
CA GLN A 19 1.97 -6.32 1.51
C GLN A 19 1.30 -7.58 2.07
N ALA A 20 0.31 -7.42 2.95
CA ALA A 20 -0.45 -8.55 3.47
C ALA A 20 -1.21 -9.25 2.34
N GLY A 21 -1.81 -8.48 1.44
CA GLY A 21 -2.49 -9.03 0.28
C GLY A 21 -1.56 -9.83 -0.62
N LEU A 22 -0.35 -9.33 -0.84
CA LEU A 22 0.65 -10.03 -1.64
C LEU A 22 1.10 -11.32 -0.97
N THR A 23 1.19 -11.32 0.36
CA THR A 23 1.65 -12.48 1.11
C THR A 23 0.59 -13.59 1.14
N TYR A 24 -0.67 -13.23 1.33
CA TYR A 24 -1.75 -14.19 1.56
C TYR A 24 -2.70 -14.35 0.38
N GLY A 25 -2.65 -13.45 -0.59
CA GLY A 25 -3.52 -13.52 -1.76
C GLY A 25 -3.16 -14.69 -2.66
N LYS A 26 -4.20 -15.26 -3.30
CA LYS A 26 -4.02 -16.41 -4.21
C LYS A 26 -4.47 -16.10 -5.63
N ASP A 27 -5.33 -15.11 -5.81
CA ASP A 27 -5.84 -14.72 -7.12
C ASP A 27 -4.82 -13.81 -7.80
N LYS A 28 -4.36 -14.20 -8.98
CA LYS A 28 -3.33 -13.44 -9.69
C LYS A 28 -3.78 -12.02 -10.05
N PHE A 29 -5.07 -11.82 -10.29
CA PHE A 29 -5.59 -10.48 -10.58
C PHE A 29 -5.55 -9.60 -9.34
N ASP A 30 -5.86 -10.17 -8.18
CA ASP A 30 -5.75 -9.44 -6.91
C ASP A 30 -4.30 -9.14 -6.59
N LEU A 31 -3.40 -10.08 -6.86
CA LEU A 31 -1.96 -9.86 -6.61
C LEU A 31 -1.42 -8.69 -7.44
N VAL A 32 -1.86 -8.56 -8.68
CA VAL A 32 -1.46 -7.42 -9.53
C VAL A 32 -1.95 -6.11 -8.94
N ARG A 33 -3.19 -6.09 -8.42
CA ARG A 33 -3.73 -4.89 -7.78
C ARG A 33 -2.97 -4.54 -6.50
N TYR A 34 -2.65 -5.53 -5.68
CA TYR A 34 -1.87 -5.29 -4.47
C TYR A 34 -0.48 -4.77 -4.79
N GLU A 35 0.14 -5.29 -5.83
CA GLU A 35 1.44 -4.83 -6.30
C GLU A 35 1.38 -3.35 -6.68
N ARG A 36 0.33 -2.96 -7.41
CA ARG A 36 0.13 -1.58 -7.81
C ARG A 36 -0.09 -0.68 -6.61
N LEU A 37 -0.89 -1.14 -5.63
CA LEU A 37 -1.12 -0.39 -4.40
C LEU A 37 0.19 -0.18 -3.63
N ARG A 38 1.00 -1.21 -3.56
CA ARG A 38 2.31 -1.10 -2.91
C ARG A 38 3.18 -0.05 -3.61
N ASP A 39 3.21 -0.07 -4.93
CA ASP A 39 4.01 0.87 -5.70
C ASP A 39 3.52 2.30 -5.50
N ILE A 40 2.20 2.50 -5.50
CA ILE A 40 1.62 3.83 -5.26
C ILE A 40 1.99 4.32 -3.87
N SER A 41 1.88 3.47 -2.86
CA SER A 41 2.20 3.86 -1.49
C SER A 41 3.69 4.23 -1.36
N ALA A 42 4.55 3.51 -2.05
CA ALA A 42 5.97 3.83 -2.06
C ALA A 42 6.23 5.20 -2.68
N GLU A 43 5.54 5.51 -3.78
CA GLU A 43 5.64 6.83 -4.41
C GLU A 43 5.12 7.92 -3.48
N MET A 44 4.08 7.65 -2.71
CA MET A 44 3.53 8.63 -1.76
C MET A 44 4.53 8.96 -0.66
N ILE A 45 5.30 7.98 -0.23
CA ILE A 45 6.28 8.16 0.85
C ILE A 45 7.53 8.86 0.32
N ALA A 46 7.93 8.55 -0.88
CA ALA A 46 9.09 9.19 -1.50
C ALA A 46 8.82 10.66 -1.80
#